data_482e1cb6cac9eb60a08c3785cbcc115d
#
_entry.id   482e1cb6cac9eb60a08c3785cbcc115d
#
_cell.length_a   1.000
_cell.length_b   1.000
_cell.length_c   1.000
_cell.angle_alpha   90.00
_cell.angle_beta   90.00
_cell.angle_gamma   90.00
#
_symmetry.space_group_name_H-M   'P 1'
#
loop_
_entity.id
_entity.type
_entity.pdbx_description
1 polymer ?
#
loop_
_entity_poly.entity_id
_entity_poly.type
_entity_poly.pdbx_seq_one_letter_code
_entity_poly.pdbx_strand_id
1 'polypeptide(L)'
;MEYVGIRVDKSVLNSMNTEIEGRIKEISEKIYELAGEKFNISSPRQLGEILFVKLEIGKGKKTKNGYSTDKSILEKYSDRHPIVPLVLEHRMLTKLQSTYIIGLEGNILQDGKIHTIYTQTLTRTGRLSSVEPNLQNIPIRTTYGKLIRKAFVPEENSVLLSSDYSQIELRVFAH
;
A
#
# COMPACT_ATOMS: atom_id res chain seq x y z
N MET A 1 -0.74 13.45 21.46
CA MET A 1 -0.48 13.06 20.07
C MET A 1 -1.64 13.48 19.17
N GLU A 2 -2.87 13.04 19.41
CA GLU A 2 -4.05 13.40 18.61
C GLU A 2 -4.24 14.91 18.46
N TYR A 3 -4.25 15.65 19.57
CA TYR A 3 -4.40 17.10 19.58
C TYR A 3 -3.28 17.85 18.85
N VAL A 4 -2.04 17.40 19.00
CA VAL A 4 -0.87 18.07 18.38
C VAL A 4 -0.77 17.73 16.90
N GLY A 5 -1.14 16.52 16.51
CA GLY A 5 -1.01 16.03 15.14
C GLY A 5 0.43 15.84 14.69
N ILE A 6 0.60 15.51 13.42
CA ILE A 6 1.89 15.42 12.75
C ILE A 6 1.87 16.18 11.43
N ARG A 7 2.87 17.02 11.20
CA ARG A 7 2.96 17.82 9.98
C ARG A 7 3.31 16.96 8.78
N VAL A 8 2.65 17.24 7.65
CA VAL A 8 2.87 16.53 6.39
C VAL A 8 3.18 17.52 5.27
N ASP A 9 4.27 17.28 4.58
CA ASP A 9 4.65 18.05 3.39
C ASP A 9 3.88 17.56 2.17
N LYS A 10 2.87 18.34 1.77
CA LYS A 10 2.06 18.05 0.58
C LYS A 10 2.86 18.03 -0.72
N SER A 11 3.92 18.81 -0.82
CA SER A 11 4.73 18.87 -2.05
C SER A 11 5.43 17.56 -2.33
N VAL A 12 5.88 16.88 -1.28
CA VAL A 12 6.46 15.52 -1.37
C VAL A 12 5.43 14.52 -1.81
N LEU A 13 4.21 14.54 -1.23
CA LEU A 13 3.13 13.63 -1.63
C LEU A 13 2.72 13.85 -3.09
N ASN A 14 2.57 15.10 -3.53
CA ASN A 14 2.21 15.44 -4.91
C ASN A 14 3.26 14.99 -5.93
N SER A 15 4.54 15.22 -5.63
CA SER A 15 5.65 14.75 -6.48
C SER A 15 5.62 13.23 -6.63
N MET A 16 5.42 12.51 -5.52
CA MET A 16 5.28 11.05 -5.53
C MET A 16 4.04 10.59 -6.30
N ASN A 17 2.91 11.29 -6.16
CA ASN A 17 1.69 10.94 -6.89
C ASN A 17 1.92 10.98 -8.40
N THR A 18 2.55 12.03 -8.89
CA THR A 18 2.85 12.20 -10.32
C THR A 18 3.78 11.09 -10.84
N GLU A 19 4.81 10.73 -10.08
CA GLU A 19 5.73 9.64 -10.46
C GLU A 19 5.01 8.29 -10.51
N ILE A 20 4.23 7.97 -9.46
CA ILE A 20 3.50 6.71 -9.36
C ILE A 20 2.42 6.60 -10.43
N GLU A 21 1.70 7.68 -10.73
CA GLU A 21 0.69 7.71 -11.78
C GLU A 21 1.30 7.44 -13.17
N GLY A 22 2.44 8.06 -13.46
CA GLY A 22 3.18 7.77 -14.69
C GLY A 22 3.59 6.30 -14.78
N ARG A 23 4.08 5.72 -13.68
CA ARG A 23 4.48 4.32 -13.64
C ARG A 23 3.29 3.36 -13.75
N ILE A 24 2.17 3.64 -13.11
CA ILE A 24 0.93 2.84 -13.24
C ILE A 24 0.47 2.83 -14.71
N LYS A 25 0.50 3.98 -15.39
CA LYS A 25 0.12 4.08 -16.80
C LYS A 25 1.03 3.23 -17.69
N GLU A 26 2.35 3.35 -17.53
CA GLU A 26 3.33 2.55 -18.26
C GLU A 26 3.10 1.05 -18.08
N ILE A 27 2.92 0.60 -16.84
CA ILE A 27 2.68 -0.81 -16.52
C ILE A 27 1.34 -1.28 -17.09
N SER A 28 0.30 -0.45 -17.03
CA SER A 28 -1.01 -0.79 -17.59
C SER A 28 -0.93 -1.04 -19.08
N GLU A 29 -0.21 -0.20 -19.82
CA GLU A 29 -0.02 -0.35 -21.27
C GLU A 29 0.72 -1.67 -21.59
N LYS A 30 1.77 -1.99 -20.84
CA LYS A 30 2.50 -3.27 -20.98
C LYS A 30 1.62 -4.49 -20.66
N ILE A 31 0.76 -4.38 -19.64
CA ILE A 31 -0.19 -5.45 -19.31
C ILE A 31 -1.19 -5.66 -20.45
N TYR A 32 -1.74 -4.59 -21.05
CA TYR A 32 -2.66 -4.69 -22.15
C TYR A 32 -2.00 -5.26 -23.42
N GLU A 33 -0.76 -4.87 -23.69
CA GLU A 33 0.02 -5.42 -24.79
C GLU A 33 0.22 -6.94 -24.64
N LEU A 34 0.65 -7.40 -23.46
CA LEU A 34 0.83 -8.82 -23.15
C LEU A 34 -0.50 -9.60 -23.13
N ALA A 35 -1.59 -8.96 -22.73
CA ALA A 35 -2.91 -9.57 -22.74
C ALA A 35 -3.56 -9.59 -24.15
N GLY A 36 -3.10 -8.73 -25.07
CA GLY A 36 -3.67 -8.54 -26.40
C GLY A 36 -5.00 -7.80 -26.41
N GLU A 37 -5.44 -7.24 -25.28
CA GLU A 37 -6.67 -6.45 -25.15
C GLU A 37 -6.67 -5.58 -23.92
N LYS A 38 -7.51 -4.54 -23.90
CA LYS A 38 -7.76 -3.71 -22.73
C LYS A 38 -8.84 -4.34 -21.84
N PHE A 39 -8.59 -4.39 -20.56
CA PHE A 39 -9.52 -4.90 -19.54
C PHE A 39 -9.32 -4.16 -18.22
N ASN A 40 -10.21 -4.37 -17.24
CA ASN A 40 -10.04 -3.78 -15.93
C ASN A 40 -9.07 -4.63 -15.08
N ILE A 41 -7.81 -4.17 -14.96
CA ILE A 41 -6.73 -4.85 -14.21
C ILE A 41 -7.10 -4.99 -12.73
N SER A 42 -7.90 -4.06 -12.19
CA SER A 42 -8.36 -4.08 -10.80
C SER A 42 -9.53 -5.06 -10.58
N SER A 43 -10.14 -5.60 -11.64
CA SER A 43 -11.20 -6.60 -11.53
C SER A 43 -10.61 -8.02 -11.39
N PRO A 44 -10.76 -8.70 -10.24
CA PRO A 44 -10.23 -10.05 -10.06
C PRO A 44 -10.81 -11.04 -11.09
N ARG A 45 -12.08 -10.85 -11.48
CA ARG A 45 -12.76 -11.72 -12.44
C ARG A 45 -12.13 -11.59 -13.83
N GLN A 46 -12.03 -10.37 -14.37
CA GLN A 46 -11.44 -10.14 -15.69
C GLN A 46 -9.99 -10.55 -15.73
N LEU A 47 -9.22 -10.17 -14.71
CA LEU A 47 -7.83 -10.57 -14.60
C LEU A 47 -7.68 -12.10 -14.55
N GLY A 48 -8.53 -12.80 -13.81
CA GLY A 48 -8.51 -14.26 -13.74
C GLY A 48 -8.83 -14.92 -15.09
N GLU A 49 -9.76 -14.38 -15.86
CA GLU A 49 -10.08 -14.83 -17.22
C GLU A 49 -8.88 -14.63 -18.16
N ILE A 50 -8.24 -13.46 -18.13
CA ILE A 50 -7.03 -13.20 -18.92
C ILE A 50 -5.91 -14.15 -18.57
N LEU A 51 -5.58 -14.29 -17.29
CA LEU A 51 -4.41 -15.08 -16.86
C LEU A 51 -4.61 -16.59 -17.05
N PHE A 52 -5.77 -17.12 -16.68
CA PHE A 52 -5.96 -18.57 -16.57
C PHE A 52 -6.76 -19.19 -17.73
N VAL A 53 -7.51 -18.38 -18.50
CA VAL A 53 -8.27 -18.86 -19.65
C VAL A 53 -7.60 -18.45 -20.95
N LYS A 54 -7.26 -17.16 -21.12
CA LYS A 54 -6.68 -16.66 -22.37
C LYS A 54 -5.19 -16.96 -22.51
N LEU A 55 -4.40 -16.65 -21.47
CA LEU A 55 -2.95 -16.83 -21.47
C LEU A 55 -2.52 -18.21 -20.94
N GLU A 56 -3.44 -18.98 -20.40
CA GLU A 56 -3.22 -20.35 -19.88
C GLU A 56 -1.94 -20.50 -19.02
N ILE A 57 -1.66 -19.49 -18.17
CA ILE A 57 -0.42 -19.47 -17.38
C ILE A 57 -0.33 -20.60 -16.35
N GLY A 58 -1.42 -21.32 -16.12
CA GLY A 58 -1.50 -22.50 -15.26
C GLY A 58 -2.90 -22.82 -14.76
N LYS A 59 -2.99 -23.84 -13.89
CA LYS A 59 -4.26 -24.24 -13.27
C LYS A 59 -4.64 -23.27 -12.16
N GLY A 60 -5.39 -22.23 -12.48
CA GLY A 60 -5.89 -21.28 -11.48
C GLY A 60 -6.79 -21.93 -10.42
N LYS A 61 -6.75 -21.40 -9.19
CA LYS A 61 -7.67 -21.83 -8.12
C LYS A 61 -9.06 -21.24 -8.40
N LYS A 62 -10.04 -22.10 -8.72
CA LYS A 62 -11.42 -21.67 -8.94
C LYS A 62 -12.09 -21.25 -7.61
N THR A 63 -12.86 -20.19 -7.66
CA THR A 63 -13.72 -19.67 -6.59
C THR A 63 -15.13 -19.52 -7.12
N LYS A 64 -16.10 -19.18 -6.25
CA LYS A 64 -17.49 -18.93 -6.66
C LYS A 64 -17.63 -17.85 -7.74
N ASN A 65 -16.70 -16.88 -7.77
CA ASN A 65 -16.74 -15.71 -8.67
C ASN A 65 -15.68 -15.75 -9.80
N GLY A 66 -15.10 -16.91 -10.11
CA GLY A 66 -14.05 -17.07 -11.11
C GLY A 66 -12.74 -17.60 -10.52
N TYR A 67 -11.61 -17.18 -11.03
CA TYR A 67 -10.30 -17.59 -10.55
C TYR A 67 -9.79 -16.65 -9.46
N SER A 68 -9.18 -17.21 -8.40
CA SER A 68 -8.50 -16.40 -7.40
C SER A 68 -7.23 -15.77 -8.00
N THR A 69 -7.12 -14.46 -7.83
CA THR A 69 -5.96 -13.66 -8.22
C THR A 69 -5.26 -13.07 -7.00
N ASP A 70 -5.34 -13.74 -5.85
CA ASP A 70 -4.65 -13.34 -4.63
C ASP A 70 -3.14 -13.30 -4.83
N LYS A 71 -2.47 -12.40 -4.12
CA LYS A 71 -1.02 -12.20 -4.21
C LYS A 71 -0.26 -13.52 -4.10
N SER A 72 -0.57 -14.33 -3.08
CA SER A 72 0.09 -15.62 -2.84
C SER A 72 -0.11 -16.65 -3.95
N ILE A 73 -1.17 -16.51 -4.74
CA ILE A 73 -1.44 -17.35 -5.91
C ILE A 73 -0.66 -16.84 -7.10
N LEU A 74 -0.71 -15.52 -7.37
CA LEU A 74 0.00 -14.92 -8.49
C LEU A 74 1.52 -15.10 -8.36
N GLU A 75 2.08 -14.94 -7.17
CA GLU A 75 3.52 -15.14 -6.92
C GLU A 75 4.03 -16.52 -7.38
N LYS A 76 3.21 -17.56 -7.32
CA LYS A 76 3.57 -18.91 -7.82
C LYS A 76 3.73 -18.99 -9.35
N TYR A 77 3.22 -18.00 -10.05
CA TYR A 77 3.25 -17.93 -11.52
C TYR A 77 4.17 -16.80 -12.04
N SER A 78 4.90 -16.13 -11.16
CA SER A 78 5.76 -14.99 -11.52
C SER A 78 6.80 -15.34 -12.58
N ASP A 79 7.34 -16.55 -12.54
CA ASP A 79 8.36 -17.02 -13.48
C ASP A 79 7.76 -17.62 -14.77
N ARG A 80 6.44 -17.77 -14.83
CA ARG A 80 5.79 -18.42 -15.97
C ARG A 80 5.37 -17.45 -17.08
N HIS A 81 5.05 -16.24 -16.73
CA HIS A 81 4.62 -15.23 -17.71
C HIS A 81 4.93 -13.82 -17.23
N PRO A 82 5.49 -12.94 -18.10
CA PRO A 82 5.93 -11.59 -17.73
C PRO A 82 4.78 -10.67 -17.27
N ILE A 83 3.54 -10.99 -17.60
CA ILE A 83 2.37 -10.22 -17.16
C ILE A 83 2.19 -10.28 -15.62
N VAL A 84 2.57 -11.39 -14.98
CA VAL A 84 2.28 -11.62 -13.55
C VAL A 84 3.03 -10.64 -12.63
N PRO A 85 4.35 -10.47 -12.75
CA PRO A 85 5.06 -9.45 -11.96
C PRO A 85 4.55 -8.04 -12.23
N LEU A 86 4.16 -7.69 -13.46
CA LEU A 86 3.57 -6.40 -13.79
C LEU A 86 2.22 -6.18 -13.09
N VAL A 87 1.36 -7.19 -13.04
CA VAL A 87 0.09 -7.13 -12.31
C VAL A 87 0.32 -6.95 -10.81
N LEU A 88 1.29 -7.63 -10.23
CA LEU A 88 1.65 -7.49 -8.81
C LEU A 88 2.18 -6.08 -8.52
N GLU A 89 3.04 -5.54 -9.39
CA GLU A 89 3.56 -4.16 -9.29
C GLU A 89 2.43 -3.14 -9.44
N HIS A 90 1.56 -3.29 -10.45
CA HIS A 90 0.40 -2.43 -10.66
C HIS A 90 -0.49 -2.36 -9.41
N ARG A 91 -0.85 -3.50 -8.82
CA ARG A 91 -1.66 -3.56 -7.60
C ARG A 91 -0.98 -2.89 -6.41
N MET A 92 0.33 -3.11 -6.27
CA MET A 92 1.11 -2.48 -5.20
C MET A 92 1.09 -0.96 -5.34
N LEU A 93 1.36 -0.43 -6.54
CA LEU A 93 1.39 1.00 -6.80
C LEU A 93 0.00 1.65 -6.66
N THR A 94 -1.05 1.00 -7.17
CA THR A 94 -2.43 1.50 -7.06
C THR A 94 -2.87 1.57 -5.59
N LYS A 95 -2.57 0.55 -4.78
CA LYS A 95 -2.84 0.57 -3.35
C LYS A 95 -2.04 1.66 -2.64
N LEU A 96 -0.78 1.81 -2.98
CA LEU A 96 0.08 2.83 -2.42
C LEU A 96 -0.46 4.25 -2.70
N GLN A 97 -0.83 4.51 -3.95
CA GLN A 97 -1.41 5.77 -4.37
C GLN A 97 -2.72 6.08 -3.64
N SER A 98 -3.68 5.16 -3.71
CA SER A 98 -5.02 5.39 -3.15
C SER A 98 -5.01 5.50 -1.63
N THR A 99 -4.27 4.62 -0.93
CA THR A 99 -4.31 4.52 0.53
C THR A 99 -3.38 5.53 1.20
N TYR A 100 -2.15 5.67 0.68
CA TYR A 100 -1.10 6.41 1.39
C TYR A 100 -0.80 7.79 0.79
N ILE A 101 -1.10 8.03 -0.47
CA ILE A 101 -0.92 9.38 -1.03
C ILE A 101 -2.24 10.13 -0.97
N ILE A 102 -3.23 9.71 -1.74
CA ILE A 102 -4.54 10.38 -1.81
C ILE A 102 -5.24 10.30 -0.44
N GLY A 103 -5.20 9.13 0.21
CA GLY A 103 -5.82 8.95 1.53
C GLY A 103 -5.19 9.81 2.62
N LEU A 104 -3.87 10.01 2.64
CA LEU A 104 -3.22 10.92 3.59
C LEU A 104 -3.50 12.38 3.25
N GLU A 105 -3.41 12.75 1.97
CA GLU A 105 -3.66 14.12 1.54
C GLU A 105 -5.07 14.62 1.93
N GLY A 106 -6.08 13.75 1.77
CA GLY A 106 -7.46 14.05 2.16
C GLY A 106 -7.68 14.23 3.67
N ASN A 107 -6.70 13.80 4.50
CA ASN A 107 -6.75 13.93 5.96
C ASN A 107 -5.86 15.06 6.50
N ILE A 108 -5.19 15.82 5.64
CA ILE A 108 -4.40 16.97 6.07
C ILE A 108 -5.36 18.14 6.33
N LEU A 109 -5.42 18.59 7.58
CA LEU A 109 -6.27 19.70 7.99
C LEU A 109 -5.66 21.06 7.60
N GLN A 110 -6.37 22.15 7.95
CA GLN A 110 -5.97 23.53 7.62
C GLN A 110 -4.64 23.95 8.25
N ASP A 111 -4.27 23.33 9.38
CA ASP A 111 -2.98 23.54 10.05
C ASP A 111 -1.79 22.81 9.39
N GLY A 112 -2.03 22.10 8.28
CA GLY A 112 -1.03 21.31 7.57
C GLY A 112 -0.66 19.99 8.23
N LYS A 113 -1.48 19.50 9.17
CA LYS A 113 -1.23 18.30 9.96
C LYS A 113 -2.29 17.23 9.74
N ILE A 114 -1.91 16.01 10.10
CA ILE A 114 -2.82 14.89 10.24
C ILE A 114 -3.01 14.63 11.75
N HIS A 115 -4.26 14.53 12.16
CA HIS A 115 -4.70 14.23 13.53
C HIS A 115 -5.40 12.87 13.52
N THR A 116 -4.63 11.80 13.69
CA THR A 116 -5.21 10.46 13.80
C THR A 116 -5.83 10.24 15.18
N ILE A 117 -6.78 9.34 15.27
CA ILE A 117 -7.38 8.91 16.54
C ILE A 117 -6.71 7.61 16.99
N TYR A 118 -6.30 7.52 18.25
CA TYR A 118 -5.72 6.32 18.84
C TYR A 118 -6.74 5.59 19.72
N THR A 119 -7.21 4.43 19.27
CA THR A 119 -8.12 3.59 20.04
C THR A 119 -7.33 2.62 20.93
N GLN A 120 -7.58 2.67 22.23
CA GLN A 120 -6.86 1.87 23.24
C GLN A 120 -7.51 0.51 23.50
N THR A 121 -8.82 0.39 23.24
CA THR A 121 -9.64 -0.75 23.64
C THR A 121 -10.06 -1.65 22.47
N LEU A 122 -9.58 -1.40 21.26
CA LEU A 122 -10.02 -2.11 20.05
C LEU A 122 -9.34 -3.48 19.88
N THR A 123 -8.05 -3.57 20.18
CA THR A 123 -7.28 -4.79 19.93
C THR A 123 -7.34 -5.76 21.11
N ARG A 124 -7.44 -7.06 20.85
CA ARG A 124 -7.41 -8.10 21.89
C ARG A 124 -6.05 -8.19 22.61
N THR A 125 -5.00 -7.69 22.00
CA THR A 125 -3.63 -7.73 22.54
C THR A 125 -3.28 -6.54 23.40
N GLY A 126 -4.19 -5.57 23.56
CA GLY A 126 -3.91 -4.31 24.28
C GLY A 126 -3.03 -3.32 23.48
N ARG A 127 -2.70 -3.61 22.21
CA ARG A 127 -1.98 -2.65 21.36
C ARG A 127 -2.88 -1.50 20.97
N LEU A 128 -2.32 -0.31 20.79
CA LEU A 128 -3.01 0.83 20.20
C LEU A 128 -3.36 0.54 18.74
N SER A 129 -4.48 1.08 18.29
CA SER A 129 -4.84 1.14 16.88
C SER A 129 -5.00 2.59 16.46
N SER A 130 -4.49 2.96 15.31
CA SER A 130 -4.63 4.29 14.71
C SER A 130 -5.71 4.24 13.63
N VAL A 131 -6.67 5.18 13.69
CA VAL A 131 -7.78 5.30 12.74
C VAL A 131 -7.97 6.75 12.33
N GLU A 132 -8.53 6.98 11.16
CA GLU A 132 -8.92 8.30 10.62
C GLU A 132 -7.77 9.32 10.55
N PRO A 133 -6.68 9.04 9.81
CA PRO A 133 -6.34 7.84 9.05
C PRO A 133 -5.51 6.83 9.86
N ASN A 134 -5.40 5.59 9.38
CA ASN A 134 -4.50 4.62 9.98
C ASN A 134 -3.04 4.89 9.57
N LEU A 135 -2.25 5.48 10.47
CA LEU A 135 -0.84 5.78 10.27
C LEU A 135 0.09 4.59 10.56
N GLN A 136 -0.39 3.55 11.22
CA GLN A 136 0.42 2.37 11.58
C GLN A 136 0.70 1.44 10.39
N ASN A 137 -0.09 1.56 9.32
CA ASN A 137 0.04 0.70 8.14
C ASN A 137 0.95 1.28 7.05
N ILE A 138 1.61 2.41 7.27
CA ILE A 138 2.56 3.01 6.31
C ILE A 138 3.71 2.03 6.08
N PRO A 139 3.97 1.60 4.83
CA PRO A 139 5.00 0.62 4.53
C PRO A 139 6.39 1.09 5.00
N ILE A 140 7.20 0.15 5.53
CA ILE A 140 8.56 0.46 6.02
C ILE A 140 9.62 -0.06 5.05
N ARG A 141 9.37 -1.23 4.45
CA ARG A 141 10.41 -2.00 3.74
C ARG A 141 10.53 -1.62 2.26
N THR A 142 9.50 -1.04 1.66
CA THR A 142 9.51 -0.66 0.24
C THR A 142 10.16 0.71 0.05
N THR A 143 10.77 0.93 -1.12
CA THR A 143 11.34 2.24 -1.51
C THR A 143 10.30 3.34 -1.41
N TYR A 144 9.10 3.11 -1.93
CA TYR A 144 8.00 4.07 -1.86
C TYR A 144 7.52 4.32 -0.43
N GLY A 145 7.49 3.29 0.43
CA GLY A 145 7.14 3.47 1.84
C GLY A 145 8.13 4.37 2.58
N LYS A 146 9.42 4.25 2.27
CA LYS A 146 10.46 5.16 2.80
C LYS A 146 10.27 6.59 2.31
N LEU A 147 9.85 6.78 1.05
CA LEU A 147 9.55 8.10 0.49
C LEU A 147 8.32 8.74 1.16
N ILE A 148 7.23 7.97 1.34
CA ILE A 148 6.03 8.45 2.07
C ILE A 148 6.41 8.95 3.46
N ARG A 149 7.28 8.23 4.17
CA ARG A 149 7.75 8.66 5.50
C ARG A 149 8.51 9.98 5.49
N LYS A 150 9.18 10.33 4.39
CA LYS A 150 9.84 11.63 4.24
C LYS A 150 8.86 12.81 4.15
N ALA A 151 7.59 12.55 3.81
CA ALA A 151 6.57 13.57 3.83
C ALA A 151 6.16 13.98 5.27
N PHE A 152 6.43 13.12 6.27
CA PHE A 152 6.21 13.47 7.67
C PHE A 152 7.40 14.25 8.19
N VAL A 153 7.17 15.51 8.49
CA VAL A 153 8.21 16.47 8.88
C VAL A 153 7.95 17.02 10.28
N PRO A 154 8.99 17.41 11.03
CA PRO A 154 8.81 18.07 12.30
C PRO A 154 8.27 19.50 12.11
N GLU A 155 7.75 20.07 13.17
CA GLU A 155 7.48 21.50 13.24
C GLU A 155 8.79 22.30 13.20
N GLU A 156 8.66 23.60 12.90
CA GLU A 156 9.79 24.53 12.95
C GLU A 156 10.42 24.50 14.35
N ASN A 157 11.75 24.48 14.39
CA ASN A 157 12.54 24.34 15.63
C ASN A 157 12.29 23.05 16.44
N SER A 158 11.80 22.02 15.79
CA SER A 158 11.52 20.71 16.41
C SER A 158 12.23 19.58 15.68
N VAL A 159 12.29 18.41 16.29
CA VAL A 159 12.82 17.18 15.70
C VAL A 159 11.86 16.02 15.91
N LEU A 160 11.86 15.07 15.00
CA LEU A 160 11.16 13.80 15.21
C LEU A 160 12.09 12.87 16.02
N LEU A 161 11.67 12.52 17.24
CA LEU A 161 12.33 11.52 18.06
C LEU A 161 11.62 10.18 17.87
N SER A 162 12.38 9.17 17.43
CA SER A 162 11.91 7.78 17.39
C SER A 162 12.66 6.95 18.42
N SER A 163 11.91 6.32 19.32
CA SER A 163 12.46 5.41 20.34
C SER A 163 11.58 4.18 20.42
N ASP A 164 12.19 3.00 20.40
CA ASP A 164 11.49 1.72 20.45
C ASP A 164 12.26 0.73 21.33
N TYR A 165 11.52 -0.08 22.10
CA TYR A 165 12.11 -1.14 22.91
C TYR A 165 12.44 -2.35 22.04
N SER A 166 13.72 -2.70 21.98
CA SER A 166 14.15 -3.90 21.26
C SER A 166 13.57 -5.16 21.89
N GLN A 167 12.73 -5.90 21.14
CA GLN A 167 12.18 -7.21 21.52
C GLN A 167 11.49 -7.21 22.89
N ILE A 168 10.68 -6.20 23.19
CA ILE A 168 10.05 -6.03 24.50
C ILE A 168 9.21 -7.24 24.88
N GLU A 169 8.49 -7.85 23.93
CA GLU A 169 7.65 -9.02 24.18
C GLU A 169 8.47 -10.22 24.67
N LEU A 170 9.62 -10.48 24.05
CA LEU A 170 10.51 -11.57 24.48
C LEU A 170 11.13 -11.29 25.86
N ARG A 171 11.44 -10.04 26.15
CA ARG A 171 11.97 -9.64 27.47
C ARG A 171 10.93 -9.83 28.56
N VAL A 172 9.69 -9.42 28.33
CA VAL A 172 8.58 -9.62 29.28
C VAL A 172 8.27 -11.10 29.44
N PHE A 173 8.33 -11.89 28.36
CA PHE A 173 8.09 -13.34 28.43
C PHE A 173 9.18 -14.08 29.20
N ALA A 174 10.43 -13.62 29.12
CA ALA A 174 11.57 -14.24 29.82
C ALA A 174 11.66 -13.87 31.31
N HIS A 175 10.96 -12.84 31.75
CA HIS A 175 10.93 -12.38 33.14
C HIS A 175 9.87 -13.14 33.94
#